data_d98a09956464b3741c358ddc7fba21dc
#
_entry.id   d98a09956464b3741c358ddc7fba21dc
#
_cell.length_a   1.000
_cell.length_b   1.000
_cell.length_c   1.000
_cell.angle_alpha   90.00
_cell.angle_beta   90.00
_cell.angle_gamma   90.00
#
_symmetry.space_group_name_H-M   'P 1'
#
loop_
_entity.id
_entity.type
_entity.pdbx_description
1 polymer ?
#
loop_
_entity_poly.entity_id
_entity_poly.type
_entity_poly.pdbx_seq_one_letter_code
_entity_poly.pdbx_strand_id
1 'polypeptide(L)'
;EEGENATVGIVYTPSQIENLSVSVDFWQIELENIFSSIGVSTVLNRCYVASAQQDDTFCNFVTRTGSGGLQTVRTSKVNSAQNNVSGVDLVVAYSFDVENYGSFSTAFDMTYYTKDEFAQSATSTPSESFGWYDGGADFRWRANASVLWDYNDFTTSLNFRFLDDNKDDCWISYYYGLEDGCSNPDEDSNYGPGGYNLMEVEYYTDLQVAYQYSDEISVFVGARNIFGEEPPVAYDSFAQNFDYAWDIPGGAFIYGGFKISL
;
A
#
# COMPACT_ATOMS: atom_id res chain seq x y z
N GLU A 1 -24.71 3.16 -1.10
CA GLU A 1 -23.43 2.81 -1.71
C GLU A 1 -23.67 1.94 -2.93
N GLU A 2 -23.00 2.23 -4.00
CA GLU A 2 -23.06 1.47 -5.26
C GLU A 2 -21.64 1.16 -5.68
N GLY A 3 -21.40 0.00 -6.27
CA GLY A 3 -20.08 -0.40 -6.70
C GLY A 3 -20.12 -1.12 -8.04
N GLU A 4 -19.24 -0.72 -8.93
CA GLU A 4 -18.98 -1.39 -10.20
C GLU A 4 -17.56 -1.91 -10.22
N ASN A 5 -17.34 -3.09 -10.76
CA ASN A 5 -16.03 -3.63 -11.00
C ASN A 5 -15.92 -4.22 -12.40
N ALA A 6 -14.74 -4.08 -12.98
CA ALA A 6 -14.39 -4.68 -14.25
C ALA A 6 -13.00 -5.30 -14.18
N THR A 7 -12.83 -6.49 -14.74
CA THR A 7 -11.53 -7.14 -14.84
C THR A 7 -11.40 -7.74 -16.24
N VAL A 8 -10.26 -7.52 -16.87
CA VAL A 8 -9.87 -8.12 -18.14
C VAL A 8 -8.47 -8.64 -18.02
N GLY A 9 -8.28 -9.93 -18.26
CA GLY A 9 -6.99 -10.56 -18.15
C GLY A 9 -6.67 -11.53 -19.27
N ILE A 10 -5.39 -11.83 -19.37
CA ILE A 10 -4.86 -12.85 -20.27
C ILE A 10 -3.92 -13.77 -19.51
N VAL A 11 -4.08 -15.06 -19.71
CA VAL A 11 -3.14 -16.07 -19.21
C VAL A 11 -2.44 -16.69 -20.41
N TYR A 12 -1.13 -16.72 -20.38
CA TYR A 12 -0.29 -17.28 -21.42
C TYR A 12 0.56 -18.43 -20.87
N THR A 13 0.34 -19.61 -21.42
CA THR A 13 1.10 -20.83 -21.10
C THR A 13 1.71 -21.39 -22.38
N PRO A 14 2.96 -21.00 -22.72
CA PRO A 14 3.60 -21.40 -23.97
C PRO A 14 3.88 -22.89 -24.00
N SER A 15 3.53 -23.56 -25.08
CA SER A 15 3.83 -24.99 -25.24
C SER A 15 5.33 -25.29 -25.41
N GLN A 16 6.13 -24.28 -25.74
CA GLN A 16 7.59 -24.38 -25.93
C GLN A 16 8.39 -24.32 -24.63
N ILE A 17 7.78 -23.80 -23.55
CA ILE A 17 8.40 -23.68 -22.23
C ILE A 17 7.43 -24.37 -21.25
N GLU A 18 7.74 -25.61 -20.92
CA GLU A 18 6.91 -26.37 -19.98
C GLU A 18 6.87 -25.70 -18.62
N ASN A 19 5.72 -25.76 -17.96
CA ASN A 19 5.50 -25.22 -16.60
C ASN A 19 5.70 -23.70 -16.46
N LEU A 20 5.74 -22.92 -17.56
CA LEU A 20 5.66 -21.47 -17.51
C LEU A 20 4.21 -21.02 -17.62
N SER A 21 3.79 -20.16 -16.71
CA SER A 21 2.52 -19.45 -16.75
C SER A 21 2.75 -17.97 -16.51
N VAL A 22 2.17 -17.12 -17.34
CA VAL A 22 2.18 -15.67 -17.20
C VAL A 22 0.74 -15.17 -17.26
N SER A 23 0.31 -14.43 -16.26
CA SER A 23 -0.98 -13.74 -16.23
C SER A 23 -0.79 -12.24 -16.15
N VAL A 24 -1.57 -11.51 -16.94
CA VAL A 24 -1.68 -10.05 -16.85
C VAL A 24 -3.15 -9.71 -16.76
N ASP A 25 -3.54 -9.04 -15.70
CA ASP A 25 -4.92 -8.67 -15.41
C ASP A 25 -5.03 -7.17 -15.19
N PHE A 26 -5.82 -6.49 -16.00
CA PHE A 26 -6.26 -5.12 -15.72
C PHE A 26 -7.57 -5.19 -14.93
N TRP A 27 -7.67 -4.41 -13.88
CA TRP A 27 -8.86 -4.32 -13.05
C TRP A 27 -9.19 -2.86 -12.69
N GLN A 28 -10.49 -2.60 -12.49
CA GLN A 28 -11.02 -1.31 -12.07
C GLN A 28 -12.16 -1.55 -11.10
N ILE A 29 -12.21 -0.73 -10.04
CA ILE A 29 -13.26 -0.71 -9.04
C ILE A 29 -13.71 0.74 -8.88
N GLU A 30 -15.00 1.00 -9.12
CA GLU A 30 -15.64 2.29 -8.92
C GLU A 30 -16.67 2.17 -7.81
N LEU A 31 -16.55 3.02 -6.80
CA LEU A 31 -17.48 3.10 -5.69
C LEU A 31 -18.11 4.48 -5.65
N GLU A 32 -19.43 4.52 -5.61
CA GLU A 32 -20.20 5.75 -5.52
C GLU A 32 -21.08 5.78 -4.27
N ASN A 33 -21.46 6.99 -3.85
CA ASN A 33 -22.33 7.20 -2.70
C ASN A 33 -21.78 6.55 -1.42
N ILE A 34 -20.46 6.52 -1.26
CA ILE A 34 -19.79 5.99 -0.08
C ILE A 34 -20.09 6.88 1.12
N PHE A 35 -20.21 6.28 2.29
CA PHE A 35 -20.35 7.02 3.54
C PHE A 35 -19.07 7.79 3.87
N SER A 36 -19.13 9.10 3.79
CA SER A 36 -18.06 9.99 4.21
C SER A 36 -18.45 10.88 5.36
N SER A 37 -17.48 11.31 6.16
CA SER A 37 -17.69 12.29 7.23
C SER A 37 -17.43 13.68 6.68
N ILE A 38 -18.42 14.57 6.81
CA ILE A 38 -18.27 15.96 6.40
C ILE A 38 -17.79 16.77 7.62
N GLY A 39 -16.59 17.37 7.50
CA GLY A 39 -16.04 18.27 8.51
C GLY A 39 -16.75 19.64 8.55
N VAL A 40 -16.59 20.35 9.67
CA VAL A 40 -17.15 21.71 9.88
C VAL A 40 -16.73 22.66 8.76
N SER A 41 -15.44 22.65 8.40
CA SER A 41 -14.90 23.52 7.35
C SER A 41 -15.56 23.26 5.99
N THR A 42 -15.77 22.01 5.64
CA THR A 42 -16.45 21.61 4.40
C THR A 42 -17.89 22.09 4.39
N VAL A 43 -18.63 21.91 5.49
CA VAL A 43 -20.02 22.39 5.60
C VAL A 43 -20.09 23.90 5.41
N LEU A 44 -19.22 24.66 6.11
CA LEU A 44 -19.20 26.11 6.01
C LEU A 44 -18.77 26.61 4.63
N ASN A 45 -17.71 26.03 4.08
CA ASN A 45 -17.22 26.40 2.75
C ASN A 45 -18.29 26.15 1.67
N ARG A 46 -18.93 25.00 1.68
CA ARG A 46 -20.00 24.66 0.72
C ARG A 46 -21.25 25.52 0.89
N CYS A 47 -21.61 25.88 2.12
CA CYS A 47 -22.75 26.74 2.39
C CYS A 47 -22.49 28.22 2.02
N TYR A 48 -21.25 28.72 2.18
CA TYR A 48 -20.96 30.17 2.13
C TYR A 48 -19.94 30.60 1.07
N VAL A 49 -19.40 29.68 0.27
CA VAL A 49 -18.47 30.07 -0.81
C VAL A 49 -19.18 30.97 -1.83
N ALA A 50 -18.60 32.13 -2.07
CA ALA A 50 -19.12 33.19 -2.91
C ALA A 50 -19.18 32.89 -4.43
N SER A 51 -18.76 31.73 -4.87
CA SER A 51 -18.90 31.28 -6.25
C SER A 51 -20.26 30.62 -6.46
N ALA A 52 -21.26 31.40 -6.83
CA ALA A 52 -22.47 31.10 -7.58
C ALA A 52 -23.25 29.77 -7.40
N GLN A 53 -22.81 28.84 -6.62
CA GLN A 53 -23.53 27.59 -6.32
C GLN A 53 -23.50 27.31 -4.82
N GLN A 54 -24.27 28.11 -4.11
CA GLN A 54 -24.64 27.81 -2.73
C GLN A 54 -25.37 26.45 -2.76
N ASP A 55 -24.77 25.45 -2.15
CA ASP A 55 -25.42 24.15 -2.01
C ASP A 55 -26.33 24.19 -0.76
N ASP A 56 -27.62 24.38 -0.99
CA ASP A 56 -28.62 24.45 0.08
C ASP A 56 -28.61 23.20 0.96
N THR A 57 -28.14 22.06 0.47
CA THR A 57 -27.98 20.85 1.26
C THR A 57 -27.04 21.06 2.45
N PHE A 58 -25.89 21.71 2.21
CA PHE A 58 -24.92 22.01 3.26
C PHE A 58 -25.38 23.13 4.20
N CYS A 59 -26.16 24.09 3.69
CA CYS A 59 -26.72 25.15 4.52
C CYS A 59 -27.74 24.63 5.54
N ASN A 60 -28.40 23.51 5.29
CA ASN A 60 -29.31 22.86 6.25
C ASN A 60 -28.56 22.27 7.47
N PHE A 61 -27.24 22.13 7.42
CA PHE A 61 -26.42 21.71 8.57
C PHE A 61 -25.96 22.88 9.43
N VAL A 62 -26.25 24.15 9.03
CA VAL A 62 -25.83 25.35 9.75
C VAL A 62 -27.04 26.03 10.41
N THR A 63 -26.97 26.24 11.74
CA THR A 63 -27.96 27.00 12.48
C THR A 63 -27.35 28.30 12.98
N ARG A 64 -28.12 29.40 12.88
CA ARG A 64 -27.69 30.72 13.31
C ARG A 64 -28.55 31.25 14.43
N THR A 65 -27.97 32.10 15.26
CA THR A 65 -28.70 32.90 16.25
C THR A 65 -29.56 33.97 15.56
N GLY A 66 -30.52 34.53 16.28
CA GLY A 66 -31.33 35.65 15.79
C GLY A 66 -30.53 36.91 15.43
N SER A 67 -29.28 37.04 15.92
CA SER A 67 -28.35 38.11 15.59
C SER A 67 -27.41 37.75 14.40
N GLY A 68 -27.58 36.58 13.77
CA GLY A 68 -26.81 36.13 12.60
C GLY A 68 -25.53 35.36 12.93
N GLY A 69 -25.13 35.25 14.19
CA GLY A 69 -23.95 34.46 14.59
C GLY A 69 -24.14 32.98 14.39
N LEU A 70 -23.06 32.21 14.16
CA LEU A 70 -23.08 30.75 14.10
C LEU A 70 -23.48 30.20 15.47
N GLN A 71 -24.51 29.36 15.51
CA GLN A 71 -24.97 28.69 16.75
C GLN A 71 -24.51 27.22 16.75
N THR A 72 -24.74 26.51 15.65
CA THR A 72 -24.39 25.10 15.53
C THR A 72 -24.03 24.79 14.07
N VAL A 73 -22.96 24.02 13.88
CA VAL A 73 -22.68 23.36 12.62
C VAL A 73 -22.74 21.85 12.87
N ARG A 74 -23.71 21.23 12.24
CA ARG A 74 -23.94 19.80 12.40
C ARG A 74 -23.09 19.05 11.38
N THR A 75 -22.17 18.23 11.85
CA THR A 75 -21.40 17.29 11.03
C THR A 75 -22.10 15.93 11.04
N SER A 76 -22.13 15.27 9.91
CA SER A 76 -22.82 13.98 9.74
C SER A 76 -22.10 13.14 8.73
N LYS A 77 -22.32 11.84 8.78
CA LYS A 77 -21.99 10.96 7.66
C LYS A 77 -23.06 11.12 6.59
N VAL A 78 -22.60 11.23 5.36
CA VAL A 78 -23.45 11.35 4.16
C VAL A 78 -22.98 10.39 3.10
N ASN A 79 -23.90 9.95 2.25
CA ASN A 79 -23.59 9.13 1.08
C ASN A 79 -23.25 10.08 -0.08
N SER A 80 -21.99 10.47 -0.21
CA SER A 80 -21.60 11.43 -1.25
C SER A 80 -20.20 11.19 -1.81
N ALA A 81 -19.38 10.39 -1.13
CA ALA A 81 -18.01 10.15 -1.57
C ALA A 81 -17.95 9.15 -2.73
N GLN A 82 -16.92 9.29 -3.50
CA GLN A 82 -16.58 8.41 -4.61
C GLN A 82 -15.15 7.93 -4.44
N ASN A 83 -14.90 6.68 -4.81
CA ASN A 83 -13.55 6.13 -4.91
C ASN A 83 -13.42 5.37 -6.24
N ASN A 84 -12.34 5.61 -6.95
CA ASN A 84 -12.05 4.97 -8.22
C ASN A 84 -10.62 4.45 -8.19
N VAL A 85 -10.50 3.13 -8.09
CA VAL A 85 -9.21 2.45 -8.02
C VAL A 85 -9.06 1.53 -9.22
N SER A 86 -7.91 1.58 -9.88
CA SER A 86 -7.59 0.67 -10.97
C SER A 86 -6.12 0.29 -11.00
N GLY A 87 -5.82 -0.85 -11.59
CA GLY A 87 -4.46 -1.35 -11.62
C GLY A 87 -4.24 -2.46 -12.63
N VAL A 88 -2.99 -2.88 -12.67
CA VAL A 88 -2.52 -4.03 -13.46
C VAL A 88 -1.80 -4.98 -12.53
N ASP A 89 -2.23 -6.23 -12.54
CA ASP A 89 -1.53 -7.32 -11.88
C ASP A 89 -0.75 -8.15 -12.90
N LEU A 90 0.51 -8.46 -12.58
CA LEU A 90 1.35 -9.37 -13.31
C LEU A 90 1.72 -10.55 -12.41
N VAL A 91 1.43 -11.77 -12.86
CA VAL A 91 1.84 -12.99 -12.15
C VAL A 91 2.62 -13.86 -13.12
N VAL A 92 3.80 -14.31 -12.69
CA VAL A 92 4.64 -15.25 -13.43
C VAL A 92 4.96 -16.42 -12.52
N ALA A 93 4.69 -17.64 -12.99
CA ALA A 93 5.09 -18.87 -12.30
C ALA A 93 5.89 -19.74 -13.28
N TYR A 94 7.02 -20.26 -12.83
CA TYR A 94 7.86 -21.12 -13.64
C TYR A 94 8.54 -22.20 -12.80
N SER A 95 8.41 -23.44 -13.20
CA SER A 95 9.09 -24.56 -12.55
C SER A 95 9.93 -25.35 -13.57
N PHE A 96 11.14 -25.68 -13.19
CA PHE A 96 12.08 -26.37 -14.06
C PHE A 96 13.08 -27.21 -13.27
N ASP A 97 13.58 -28.27 -13.90
CA ASP A 97 14.62 -29.11 -13.36
C ASP A 97 15.97 -28.78 -14.00
N VAL A 98 17.02 -28.79 -13.19
CA VAL A 98 18.40 -28.65 -13.65
C VAL A 98 19.15 -29.91 -13.30
N GLU A 99 19.66 -30.59 -14.33
CA GLU A 99 20.40 -31.85 -14.13
C GLU A 99 21.54 -31.66 -13.12
N ASN A 100 21.60 -32.55 -12.13
CA ASN A 100 22.52 -32.55 -10.98
C ASN A 100 22.37 -31.37 -9.98
N TYR A 101 21.40 -30.46 -10.16
CA TYR A 101 21.16 -29.35 -9.24
C TYR A 101 19.74 -29.31 -8.66
N GLY A 102 18.86 -30.25 -9.07
CA GLY A 102 17.52 -30.38 -8.53
C GLY A 102 16.45 -29.53 -9.23
N SER A 103 15.35 -29.34 -8.53
CA SER A 103 14.14 -28.69 -9.04
C SER A 103 14.03 -27.27 -8.51
N PHE A 104 13.59 -26.37 -9.38
CA PHE A 104 13.33 -24.98 -9.04
C PHE A 104 11.87 -24.66 -9.31
N SER A 105 11.22 -23.99 -8.35
CA SER A 105 9.91 -23.37 -8.54
C SER A 105 10.03 -21.90 -8.23
N THR A 106 9.69 -21.06 -9.20
CA THR A 106 9.80 -19.61 -9.08
C THR A 106 8.41 -18.98 -9.26
N ALA A 107 8.13 -17.96 -8.46
CA ALA A 107 6.94 -17.14 -8.63
C ALA A 107 7.33 -15.66 -8.52
N PHE A 108 6.67 -14.84 -9.31
CA PHE A 108 6.74 -13.39 -9.25
C PHE A 108 5.32 -12.84 -9.34
N ASP A 109 4.96 -11.97 -8.42
CA ASP A 109 3.71 -11.21 -8.47
C ASP A 109 3.99 -9.73 -8.28
N MET A 110 3.28 -8.91 -9.05
CA MET A 110 3.40 -7.46 -9.00
C MET A 110 2.02 -6.83 -9.21
N THR A 111 1.70 -5.84 -8.42
CA THR A 111 0.57 -4.94 -8.63
C THR A 111 1.09 -3.53 -8.93
N TYR A 112 0.64 -2.95 -10.03
CA TYR A 112 0.85 -1.55 -10.37
C TYR A 112 -0.50 -0.85 -10.40
N TYR A 113 -0.69 0.13 -9.53
CA TYR A 113 -1.90 0.95 -9.51
C TYR A 113 -1.81 2.02 -10.59
N THR A 114 -2.79 2.08 -11.46
CA THR A 114 -2.92 3.11 -12.49
C THR A 114 -3.72 4.31 -12.02
N LYS A 115 -4.61 4.09 -11.02
CA LYS A 115 -5.48 5.11 -10.45
C LYS A 115 -5.86 4.75 -9.01
N ASP A 116 -5.89 5.75 -8.13
CA ASP A 116 -6.55 5.73 -6.83
C ASP A 116 -7.04 7.14 -6.49
N GLU A 117 -8.24 7.43 -6.91
CA GLU A 117 -8.86 8.74 -6.75
C GLU A 117 -9.99 8.67 -5.74
N PHE A 118 -9.91 9.51 -4.73
CA PHE A 118 -10.98 9.73 -3.77
C PHE A 118 -11.56 11.13 -3.91
N ALA A 119 -12.88 11.22 -3.95
CA ALA A 119 -13.61 12.48 -3.93
C ALA A 119 -14.67 12.48 -2.82
N GLN A 120 -14.71 13.51 -2.00
CA GLN A 120 -15.72 13.65 -0.92
C GLN A 120 -17.15 13.79 -1.43
N SER A 121 -17.33 14.19 -2.69
CA SER A 121 -18.62 14.28 -3.38
C SER A 121 -18.40 14.34 -4.89
N ALA A 122 -19.45 14.08 -5.67
CA ALA A 122 -19.43 14.17 -7.14
C ALA A 122 -18.99 15.54 -7.71
N THR A 123 -18.99 16.60 -6.89
CA THR A 123 -18.55 17.95 -7.28
C THR A 123 -17.20 18.36 -6.68
N SER A 124 -16.57 17.48 -5.89
CA SER A 124 -15.23 17.71 -5.34
C SER A 124 -14.18 17.34 -6.38
N THR A 125 -13.06 18.05 -6.38
CA THR A 125 -11.88 17.61 -7.14
C THR A 125 -11.37 16.32 -6.47
N PRO A 126 -11.19 15.23 -7.23
CA PRO A 126 -10.57 14.03 -6.71
C PRO A 126 -9.14 14.32 -6.23
N SER A 127 -8.74 13.66 -5.17
CA SER A 127 -7.35 13.59 -4.73
C SER A 127 -6.79 12.21 -5.08
N GLU A 128 -5.55 12.17 -5.56
CA GLU A 128 -4.80 10.94 -5.78
C GLU A 128 -3.86 10.70 -4.59
N SER A 129 -3.82 9.48 -4.05
CA SER A 129 -3.04 9.16 -2.85
C SER A 129 -1.70 8.48 -3.13
N PHE A 130 -1.47 8.00 -4.36
CA PHE A 130 -0.26 7.26 -4.68
C PHE A 130 1.04 7.97 -4.41
N GLY A 131 1.96 7.20 -3.81
CA GLY A 131 3.28 7.69 -3.46
C GLY A 131 3.25 8.72 -2.35
N TRP A 132 2.12 8.82 -1.61
CA TRP A 132 2.00 9.68 -0.44
C TRP A 132 1.63 8.87 0.81
N TYR A 133 2.20 9.27 1.93
CA TYR A 133 1.86 8.77 3.25
C TYR A 133 0.85 9.73 3.90
N ASP A 134 -0.36 9.26 4.11
CA ASP A 134 -1.43 9.99 4.81
C ASP A 134 -2.04 9.08 5.88
N GLY A 135 -1.28 8.82 6.94
CA GLY A 135 -1.66 7.87 7.98
C GLY A 135 -1.61 6.40 7.54
N GLY A 136 -1.01 6.12 6.40
CA GLY A 136 -0.76 4.82 5.80
C GLY A 136 0.01 4.96 4.50
N ALA A 137 0.82 3.97 4.14
CA ALA A 137 1.61 3.99 2.92
C ALA A 137 0.79 3.54 1.72
N ASP A 138 0.70 4.40 0.70
CA ASP A 138 0.03 4.13 -0.58
C ASP A 138 1.07 3.95 -1.69
N PHE A 139 1.57 2.72 -1.81
CA PHE A 139 2.56 2.38 -2.83
C PHE A 139 1.92 2.35 -4.23
N ARG A 140 2.55 3.04 -5.21
CA ARG A 140 2.12 2.93 -6.60
C ARG A 140 2.33 1.53 -7.15
N TRP A 141 3.40 0.86 -6.75
CA TRP A 141 3.60 -0.54 -7.08
C TRP A 141 4.32 -1.31 -5.97
N ARG A 142 4.08 -2.59 -5.94
CA ARG A 142 4.71 -3.55 -5.04
C ARG A 142 4.85 -4.88 -5.74
N ALA A 143 5.91 -5.59 -5.42
CA ALA A 143 6.17 -6.89 -6.01
C ALA A 143 6.74 -7.87 -4.99
N ASN A 144 6.46 -9.15 -5.22
CA ASN A 144 7.07 -10.25 -4.51
C ASN A 144 7.70 -11.20 -5.53
N ALA A 145 8.84 -11.76 -5.18
CA ALA A 145 9.47 -12.83 -5.93
C ALA A 145 9.84 -13.95 -4.98
N SER A 146 9.63 -15.18 -5.39
CA SER A 146 10.03 -16.34 -4.60
C SER A 146 10.74 -17.37 -5.45
N VAL A 147 11.72 -18.04 -4.83
CA VAL A 147 12.41 -19.19 -5.39
C VAL A 147 12.40 -20.30 -4.36
N LEU A 148 11.82 -21.42 -4.73
CA LEU A 148 11.93 -22.66 -3.99
C LEU A 148 12.89 -23.57 -4.76
N TRP A 149 13.93 -24.06 -4.08
CA TRP A 149 14.93 -24.95 -4.63
C TRP A 149 14.97 -26.25 -3.83
N ASP A 150 14.65 -27.35 -4.48
CA ASP A 150 14.70 -28.70 -3.93
C ASP A 150 15.90 -29.44 -4.51
N TYR A 151 16.82 -29.86 -3.65
CA TYR A 151 18.00 -30.62 -4.03
C TYR A 151 18.31 -31.72 -3.01
N ASN A 152 18.17 -32.99 -3.40
CA ASN A 152 18.26 -34.15 -2.53
C ASN A 152 17.33 -33.98 -1.30
N ASP A 153 17.93 -33.97 -0.11
CA ASP A 153 17.22 -33.82 1.16
C ASP A 153 17.06 -32.34 1.59
N PHE A 154 17.50 -31.41 0.78
CA PHE A 154 17.44 -29.98 1.09
C PHE A 154 16.31 -29.30 0.31
N THR A 155 15.58 -28.45 1.03
CA THR A 155 14.64 -27.49 0.46
C THR A 155 15.07 -26.08 0.89
N THR A 156 15.32 -25.20 -0.06
CA THR A 156 15.69 -23.82 0.19
C THR A 156 14.61 -22.90 -0.35
N SER A 157 14.09 -21.99 0.47
CA SER A 157 13.13 -20.96 0.09
C SER A 157 13.78 -19.59 0.22
N LEU A 158 13.75 -18.82 -0.86
CA LEU A 158 14.19 -17.44 -0.91
C LEU A 158 13.02 -16.57 -1.36
N ASN A 159 12.69 -15.54 -0.58
CA ASN A 159 11.60 -14.63 -0.89
C ASN A 159 12.14 -13.20 -0.89
N PHE A 160 11.71 -12.42 -1.89
CA PHE A 160 12.00 -11.01 -2.04
C PHE A 160 10.69 -10.25 -2.01
N ARG A 161 10.64 -9.17 -1.27
CA ARG A 161 9.54 -8.21 -1.26
C ARG A 161 10.08 -6.85 -1.65
N PHE A 162 9.45 -6.23 -2.61
CA PHE A 162 9.71 -4.88 -3.08
C PHE A 162 8.56 -3.97 -2.71
N LEU A 163 8.86 -2.81 -2.15
CA LEU A 163 7.92 -1.73 -1.86
C LEU A 163 8.43 -0.46 -2.50
N ASP A 164 7.56 0.24 -3.23
CA ASP A 164 7.87 1.49 -3.91
C ASP A 164 8.17 2.61 -2.93
N ASP A 165 8.70 3.72 -3.43
CA ASP A 165 8.91 4.91 -2.64
C ASP A 165 7.58 5.53 -2.17
N ASN A 166 7.66 6.34 -1.11
CA ASN A 166 6.54 7.08 -0.58
C ASN A 166 7.01 8.46 -0.13
N LYS A 167 6.10 9.42 -0.04
CA LYS A 167 6.40 10.79 0.39
C LYS A 167 5.57 11.13 1.61
N ASP A 168 6.22 11.60 2.66
CA ASP A 168 5.59 12.08 3.88
C ASP A 168 5.66 13.61 3.91
N ASP A 169 4.57 14.29 4.26
CA ASP A 169 4.53 15.75 4.33
C ASP A 169 5.44 16.27 5.45
N CYS A 170 6.23 17.30 5.17
CA CYS A 170 7.18 17.84 6.15
C CYS A 170 6.56 18.69 7.27
N TRP A 171 5.24 18.93 7.28
CA TRP A 171 4.64 19.84 8.27
C TRP A 171 4.86 19.37 9.72
N ILE A 172 4.85 18.07 9.97
CA ILE A 172 5.16 17.46 11.28
C ILE A 172 6.59 17.77 11.69
N SER A 173 7.55 17.61 10.76
CA SER A 173 8.96 17.91 11.02
C SER A 173 9.15 19.38 11.41
N TYR A 174 8.51 20.30 10.71
CA TYR A 174 8.53 21.71 11.04
C TYR A 174 7.84 22.02 12.37
N TYR A 175 6.70 21.38 12.64
CA TYR A 175 5.96 21.58 13.88
C TYR A 175 6.79 21.22 15.13
N TYR A 176 7.58 20.14 15.04
CA TYR A 176 8.46 19.69 16.12
C TYR A 176 9.88 20.26 16.06
N GLY A 177 10.20 21.10 15.08
CA GLY A 177 11.52 21.72 14.93
C GLY A 177 12.61 20.72 14.56
N LEU A 178 12.28 19.70 13.79
CA LEU A 178 13.22 18.70 13.29
C LEU A 178 13.87 19.25 12.00
N GLU A 179 15.00 19.94 12.11
CA GLU A 179 15.67 20.61 10.98
C GLU A 179 16.05 19.63 9.85
N ASP A 180 16.40 18.39 10.20
CA ASP A 180 16.81 17.33 9.26
C ASP A 180 15.65 16.39 8.88
N GLY A 181 14.44 16.68 9.31
CA GLY A 181 13.27 15.81 9.11
C GLY A 181 12.56 15.98 7.76
N CYS A 182 13.10 16.79 6.85
CA CYS A 182 12.53 17.08 5.55
C CYS A 182 13.59 16.98 4.46
N SER A 183 13.51 15.96 3.62
CA SER A 183 14.52 15.72 2.57
C SER A 183 14.36 16.62 1.35
N ASN A 184 13.17 17.13 1.08
CA ASN A 184 12.84 17.97 -0.08
C ASN A 184 12.03 19.20 0.35
N PRO A 185 12.65 20.16 1.09
CA PRO A 185 11.93 21.28 1.71
C PRO A 185 11.42 22.34 0.71
N ASP A 186 12.01 22.41 -0.47
CA ASP A 186 11.70 23.41 -1.50
C ASP A 186 10.66 22.93 -2.51
N GLU A 187 10.20 21.68 -2.37
CA GLU A 187 9.18 21.08 -3.24
C GLU A 187 7.77 21.28 -2.67
N ASP A 188 6.75 21.10 -3.51
CA ASP A 188 5.37 21.09 -3.05
C ASP A 188 5.00 19.69 -2.51
N SER A 189 4.31 19.66 -1.38
CA SER A 189 3.68 18.45 -0.86
C SER A 189 2.28 18.27 -1.45
N ASN A 190 1.65 17.12 -1.16
CA ASN A 190 0.26 16.86 -1.54
C ASN A 190 -0.73 17.88 -0.92
N TYR A 191 -0.33 18.53 0.15
CA TYR A 191 -1.13 19.52 0.89
C TYR A 191 -0.74 20.97 0.56
N GLY A 192 0.19 21.20 -0.34
CA GLY A 192 0.66 22.51 -0.77
C GLY A 192 2.14 22.77 -0.48
N PRO A 193 2.56 24.05 -0.43
CA PRO A 193 3.95 24.40 -0.13
C PRO A 193 4.37 23.92 1.25
N GLY A 194 5.53 23.34 1.38
CA GLY A 194 6.07 22.90 2.67
C GLY A 194 7.02 21.71 2.58
N GLY A 195 7.20 21.19 1.39
CA GLY A 195 8.12 20.09 1.15
C GLY A 195 7.61 18.72 1.54
N TYR A 196 8.39 17.71 1.19
CA TYR A 196 8.14 16.33 1.60
C TYR A 196 9.42 15.62 2.01
N ASN A 197 9.27 14.63 2.86
CA ASN A 197 10.29 13.66 3.19
C ASN A 197 10.13 12.44 2.29
N LEU A 198 11.18 12.09 1.53
CA LEU A 198 11.18 10.92 0.68
C LEU A 198 11.51 9.68 1.53
N MET A 199 10.60 8.75 1.56
CA MET A 199 10.80 7.39 2.05
C MET A 199 11.17 6.54 0.85
N GLU A 200 12.45 6.17 0.76
CA GLU A 200 13.00 5.48 -0.40
C GLU A 200 12.42 4.08 -0.58
N VAL A 201 12.67 3.52 -1.74
CA VAL A 201 12.31 2.14 -2.11
C VAL A 201 12.94 1.15 -1.14
N GLU A 202 12.16 0.15 -0.70
CA GLU A 202 12.61 -0.86 0.24
C GLU A 202 12.60 -2.27 -0.35
N TYR A 203 13.61 -3.07 0.03
CA TYR A 203 13.80 -4.45 -0.41
C TYR A 203 14.01 -5.37 0.79
N TYR A 204 13.07 -6.27 1.04
CA TYR A 204 13.20 -7.25 2.11
C TYR A 204 13.46 -8.64 1.54
N THR A 205 14.41 -9.35 2.13
CA THR A 205 14.81 -10.69 1.69
C THR A 205 14.70 -11.67 2.85
N ASP A 206 13.95 -12.75 2.64
CA ASP A 206 13.82 -13.84 3.59
C ASP A 206 14.46 -15.10 3.02
N LEU A 207 15.18 -15.85 3.85
CA LEU A 207 15.81 -17.11 3.48
C LEU A 207 15.46 -18.19 4.50
N GLN A 208 15.07 -19.36 4.03
CA GLN A 208 14.94 -20.55 4.86
C GLN A 208 15.59 -21.76 4.17
N VAL A 209 16.31 -22.56 4.94
CA VAL A 209 16.84 -23.85 4.51
C VAL A 209 16.27 -24.94 5.42
N ALA A 210 15.68 -25.95 4.80
CA ALA A 210 15.20 -27.15 5.48
C ALA A 210 16.00 -28.36 5.02
N TYR A 211 16.22 -29.32 5.92
CA TYR A 211 16.89 -30.59 5.67
C TYR A 211 16.02 -31.76 6.17
N GLN A 212 15.71 -32.68 5.26
CA GLN A 212 14.98 -33.90 5.57
C GLN A 212 15.98 -34.95 6.10
N TYR A 213 16.03 -35.14 7.39
CA TYR A 213 16.94 -36.09 8.01
C TYR A 213 16.47 -37.55 7.84
N SER A 214 15.18 -37.81 7.90
CA SER A 214 14.53 -39.10 7.63
C SER A 214 13.10 -38.87 7.16
N ASP A 215 12.38 -39.93 6.76
CA ASP A 215 10.97 -39.82 6.35
C ASP A 215 10.08 -39.19 7.44
N GLU A 216 10.50 -39.23 8.68
CA GLU A 216 9.73 -38.77 9.85
C GLU A 216 10.25 -37.43 10.40
N ILE A 217 11.49 -37.03 10.14
CA ILE A 217 12.14 -35.91 10.81
C ILE A 217 12.70 -34.92 9.77
N SER A 218 12.29 -33.68 9.89
CA SER A 218 12.93 -32.56 9.20
C SER A 218 13.34 -31.45 10.17
N VAL A 219 14.40 -30.73 9.84
CA VAL A 219 14.90 -29.58 10.59
C VAL A 219 14.99 -28.39 9.64
N PHE A 220 14.80 -27.19 10.16
CA PHE A 220 14.94 -25.98 9.36
C PHE A 220 15.57 -24.84 10.16
N VAL A 221 16.23 -23.94 9.46
CA VAL A 221 16.70 -22.66 9.95
C VAL A 221 16.37 -21.59 8.90
N GLY A 222 16.02 -20.42 9.36
CA GLY A 222 15.70 -19.31 8.47
C GLY A 222 15.99 -17.95 9.09
N ALA A 223 16.01 -16.96 8.25
CA ALA A 223 16.06 -15.56 8.65
C ALA A 223 15.05 -14.78 7.81
N ARG A 224 14.22 -13.99 8.48
CA ARG A 224 13.43 -12.93 7.85
C ARG A 224 14.26 -11.67 7.81
N ASN A 225 14.13 -10.91 6.74
CA ASN A 225 14.89 -9.69 6.53
C ASN A 225 16.39 -9.92 6.77
N ILE A 226 16.98 -10.88 6.03
CA ILE A 226 18.35 -11.37 6.27
C ILE A 226 19.43 -10.28 6.19
N PHE A 227 19.16 -9.19 5.44
CA PHE A 227 20.09 -8.06 5.30
C PHE A 227 19.89 -7.00 6.39
N GLY A 228 18.83 -7.12 7.20
CA GLY A 228 18.56 -6.23 8.33
C GLY A 228 18.12 -4.83 7.88
N GLU A 229 17.43 -4.72 6.75
CA GLU A 229 16.88 -3.45 6.27
C GLU A 229 15.89 -2.89 7.30
N GLU A 230 16.09 -1.64 7.68
CA GLU A 230 15.22 -0.94 8.62
C GLU A 230 14.12 -0.19 7.84
N PRO A 231 12.88 -0.15 8.32
CA PRO A 231 11.82 0.60 7.66
C PRO A 231 12.14 2.10 7.66
N PRO A 232 11.68 2.85 6.66
CA PRO A 232 11.86 4.29 6.64
C PRO A 232 11.12 4.96 7.80
N VAL A 233 11.58 6.13 8.21
CA VAL A 233 10.94 6.94 9.25
C VAL A 233 9.76 7.67 8.64
N ALA A 234 8.55 7.32 9.08
CA ALA A 234 7.31 8.02 8.75
C ALA A 234 6.96 8.99 9.90
N TYR A 235 7.28 10.26 9.76
CA TYR A 235 7.09 11.24 10.83
C TYR A 235 5.62 11.49 11.16
N ASP A 236 4.72 11.32 10.21
CA ASP A 236 3.27 11.44 10.40
C ASP A 236 2.59 10.13 10.86
N SER A 237 3.39 9.08 11.09
CA SER A 237 2.87 7.82 11.60
C SER A 237 2.47 7.93 13.07
N PHE A 238 1.26 7.48 13.38
CA PHE A 238 0.74 7.40 14.74
C PHE A 238 1.50 6.35 15.60
N ALA A 239 2.18 5.39 14.99
CA ALA A 239 2.80 4.24 15.66
C ALA A 239 4.32 4.33 15.67
N GLN A 240 4.91 5.18 16.53
CA GLN A 240 6.36 5.24 16.77
C GLN A 240 7.21 5.55 15.51
N ASN A 241 6.69 6.35 14.60
CA ASN A 241 7.35 6.81 13.38
C ASN A 241 7.68 5.68 12.37
N PHE A 242 6.94 4.59 12.37
CA PHE A 242 6.97 3.58 11.32
C PHE A 242 5.56 3.05 11.01
N ASP A 243 5.39 2.41 9.88
CA ASP A 243 4.14 1.80 9.47
C ASP A 243 4.32 0.31 9.17
N TYR A 244 3.27 -0.49 9.39
CA TYR A 244 3.28 -1.95 9.16
C TYR A 244 3.34 -2.33 7.68
N ALA A 245 3.17 -1.37 6.77
CA ALA A 245 3.31 -1.59 5.34
C ALA A 245 4.74 -2.00 4.98
N TRP A 246 5.73 -1.49 5.74
CA TRP A 246 7.13 -1.94 5.73
C TRP A 246 7.35 -3.09 6.72
N ASP A 247 8.59 -3.48 6.93
CA ASP A 247 8.91 -4.48 7.95
C ASP A 247 8.97 -3.85 9.36
N ILE A 248 8.97 -4.69 10.39
CA ILE A 248 9.08 -4.22 11.79
C ILE A 248 10.53 -3.80 12.06
N PRO A 249 10.79 -2.64 12.69
CA PRO A 249 12.12 -2.25 13.10
C PRO A 249 12.80 -3.33 13.98
N GLY A 250 14.10 -3.50 13.81
CA GLY A 250 14.88 -4.47 14.59
C GLY A 250 15.76 -5.39 13.76
N GLY A 251 15.78 -5.17 12.43
CA GLY A 251 16.67 -5.89 11.52
C GLY A 251 16.30 -7.35 11.31
N ALA A 252 17.31 -8.20 11.12
CA ALA A 252 17.12 -9.60 10.80
C ALA A 252 16.54 -10.42 11.96
N PHE A 253 15.48 -11.20 11.69
CA PHE A 253 14.90 -12.12 12.64
C PHE A 253 15.26 -13.58 12.30
N ILE A 254 16.10 -14.21 13.13
CA ILE A 254 16.57 -15.59 12.94
C ILE A 254 15.66 -16.55 13.69
N TYR A 255 15.27 -17.64 13.04
CA TYR A 255 14.42 -18.67 13.61
C TYR A 255 14.87 -20.07 13.18
N GLY A 256 14.46 -21.08 13.90
CA GLY A 256 14.70 -22.48 13.54
C GLY A 256 13.77 -23.42 14.27
N GLY A 257 13.65 -24.63 13.76
CA GLY A 257 12.77 -25.62 14.32
C GLY A 257 12.95 -27.01 13.71
N PHE A 258 12.11 -27.92 14.17
CA PHE A 258 12.05 -29.28 13.63
C PHE A 258 10.58 -29.72 13.52
N LYS A 259 10.34 -30.65 12.61
CA LYS A 259 9.04 -31.31 12.41
C LYS A 259 9.25 -32.82 12.57
N ILE A 260 8.36 -33.45 13.33
CA ILE A 260 8.30 -34.92 13.49
C ILE A 260 6.90 -35.35 13.02
N SER A 261 6.88 -36.30 12.08
CA SER A 261 5.66 -37.00 11.64
C SER A 261 5.60 -38.35 12.30
N LEU A 262 4.53 -38.64 13.07
CA LEU A 262 4.31 -39.89 13.81
C LEU A 262 3.39 -40.83 13.03
#